data_2fb07d5f8fcf567b48b8996e99831db9
#
_entry.id   2fb07d5f8fcf567b48b8996e99831db9
#
_cell.length_a   1.000
_cell.length_b   1.000
_cell.length_c   1.000
_cell.angle_alpha   90.00
_cell.angle_beta   90.00
_cell.angle_gamma   90.00
#
_symmetry.space_group_name_H-M   'P 1'
#
loop_
_entity.id
_entity.type
_entity.pdbx_description
1 polymer ?
#
loop_
_entity_poly.entity_id
_entity_poly.type
_entity_poly.pdbx_seq_one_letter_code
_entity_poly.pdbx_strand_id
1 'polypeptide(L)'
;MWGPAGLTDTLVELGILTPELAPRMAKGGTIHPIGPDIAITQVHAEHSSEFIYVNPETTKREVHVGGEPVGFIIKLENGFTIYHMGDIGLFGDLTLIGPRYRPDLLLIPIGGHFVMNPSEAAYATKELIKPKMAWPMHYASNPLLKGTPAEYKAALGQSSTQVIDAKPGDKKTF
;
A
#
# COMPACT_ATOMS: atom_id res chain seq x y z
N MET A 1 10.18 8.74 -9.84
CA MET A 1 9.53 8.01 -8.72
C MET A 1 8.77 9.01 -7.87
N TRP A 2 7.45 8.95 -7.80
CA TRP A 2 6.66 9.76 -6.86
C TRP A 2 6.65 9.06 -5.49
N GLY A 3 7.02 9.78 -4.44
CA GLY A 3 7.11 9.17 -3.11
C GLY A 3 7.00 10.19 -1.97
N PRO A 4 6.95 9.70 -0.70
CA PRO A 4 6.97 10.56 0.47
C PRO A 4 8.20 11.46 0.47
N ALA A 5 8.04 12.71 0.89
CA ALA A 5 9.11 13.73 0.85
C ALA A 5 10.43 13.23 1.48
N GLY A 6 10.39 12.65 2.67
CA GLY A 6 11.60 12.15 3.32
C GLY A 6 12.33 11.05 2.57
N LEU A 7 11.62 10.13 1.91
CA LEU A 7 12.24 9.09 1.09
C LEU A 7 12.92 9.68 -0.15
N THR A 8 12.21 10.54 -0.88
CA THR A 8 12.74 11.11 -2.12
C THR A 8 13.94 11.99 -1.85
N ASP A 9 13.93 12.79 -0.79
CA ASP A 9 15.06 13.62 -0.37
C ASP A 9 16.28 12.77 -0.02
N THR A 10 16.10 11.73 0.79
CA THR A 10 17.20 10.82 1.15
C THR A 10 17.80 10.12 -0.07
N LEU A 11 16.97 9.66 -1.03
CA LEU A 11 17.48 9.01 -2.24
C LEU A 11 18.26 9.97 -3.15
N VAL A 12 17.89 11.25 -3.15
CA VAL A 12 18.66 12.30 -3.87
C VAL A 12 19.97 12.58 -3.16
N GLU A 13 19.97 12.74 -1.83
CA GLU A 13 21.19 12.97 -1.05
C GLU A 13 22.20 11.83 -1.15
N LEU A 14 21.71 10.59 -1.22
CA LEU A 14 22.54 9.39 -1.45
C LEU A 14 23.01 9.22 -2.91
N GLY A 15 22.63 10.11 -3.81
CA GLY A 15 22.97 10.02 -5.23
C GLY A 15 22.30 8.87 -5.98
N ILE A 16 21.25 8.26 -5.42
CA ILE A 16 20.51 7.15 -6.04
C ILE A 16 19.56 7.66 -7.12
N LEU A 17 18.95 8.83 -6.88
CA LEU A 17 18.06 9.51 -7.82
C LEU A 17 18.49 10.95 -8.03
N THR A 18 18.16 11.53 -9.19
CA THR A 18 18.24 12.98 -9.40
C THR A 18 16.94 13.64 -8.90
N PRO A 19 16.97 14.96 -8.58
CA PRO A 19 15.77 15.69 -8.13
C PRO A 19 14.58 15.56 -9.10
N GLU A 20 14.84 15.53 -10.40
CA GLU A 20 13.80 15.42 -11.44
C GLU A 20 13.12 14.05 -11.44
N LEU A 21 13.86 13.01 -11.03
CA LEU A 21 13.35 11.63 -10.92
C LEU A 21 12.70 11.32 -9.56
N ALA A 22 12.78 12.25 -8.62
CA ALA A 22 12.31 12.09 -7.25
C ALA A 22 11.29 13.18 -6.81
N PRO A 23 10.22 13.44 -7.59
CA PRO A 23 9.22 14.40 -7.17
C PRO A 23 8.51 13.94 -5.89
N ARG A 24 8.28 14.90 -5.00
CA ARG A 24 7.78 14.68 -3.65
C ARG A 24 6.27 14.76 -3.55
N MET A 25 5.70 13.96 -2.65
CA MET A 25 4.32 14.05 -2.21
C MET A 25 4.25 14.05 -0.68
N ALA A 26 3.13 14.47 -0.14
CA ALA A 26 2.80 14.33 1.28
C ALA A 26 1.42 13.68 1.44
N LYS A 27 1.17 13.08 2.59
CA LYS A 27 -0.14 12.51 2.94
C LYS A 27 -1.25 13.56 2.81
N GLY A 28 -2.36 13.18 2.18
CA GLY A 28 -3.47 14.08 1.82
C GLY A 28 -3.28 14.81 0.48
N GLY A 29 -2.05 14.85 -0.08
CA GLY A 29 -1.78 15.44 -1.38
C GLY A 29 -2.26 14.56 -2.52
N THR A 30 -2.74 15.19 -3.60
CA THR A 30 -3.17 14.53 -4.84
C THR A 30 -2.39 15.06 -6.02
N ILE A 31 -1.96 14.18 -6.89
CA ILE A 31 -1.26 14.48 -8.14
C ILE A 31 -1.94 13.82 -9.33
N HIS A 32 -1.62 14.28 -10.53
CA HIS A 32 -2.10 13.74 -11.81
C HIS A 32 -0.90 13.39 -12.71
N PRO A 33 -0.15 12.28 -12.40
CA PRO A 33 1.14 12.02 -13.03
C PRO A 33 1.07 11.50 -14.47
N ILE A 34 -0.08 10.97 -14.88
CA ILE A 34 -0.30 10.34 -16.19
C ILE A 34 -1.56 10.87 -16.89
N GLY A 35 -1.80 12.16 -16.77
CA GLY A 35 -2.91 12.85 -17.39
C GLY A 35 -3.92 13.39 -16.37
N PRO A 36 -4.77 14.34 -16.77
CA PRO A 36 -5.64 15.08 -15.86
C PRO A 36 -6.73 14.20 -15.21
N ASP A 37 -7.09 13.11 -15.86
CA ASP A 37 -8.23 12.27 -15.45
C ASP A 37 -7.85 11.17 -14.46
N ILE A 38 -6.54 10.91 -14.25
CA ILE A 38 -6.05 9.93 -13.29
C ILE A 38 -5.48 10.68 -12.08
N ALA A 39 -6.14 10.51 -10.93
CA ALA A 39 -5.73 11.13 -9.68
C ALA A 39 -5.10 10.11 -8.73
N ILE A 40 -3.93 10.44 -8.16
CA ILE A 40 -3.26 9.62 -7.15
C ILE A 40 -3.12 10.45 -5.88
N THR A 41 -3.72 9.96 -4.79
CA THR A 41 -3.66 10.60 -3.48
C THR A 41 -2.87 9.73 -2.51
N GLN A 42 -1.91 10.30 -1.80
CA GLN A 42 -1.26 9.62 -0.68
C GLN A 42 -2.14 9.67 0.57
N VAL A 43 -2.25 8.53 1.25
CA VAL A 43 -2.93 8.41 2.55
C VAL A 43 -1.99 7.81 3.58
N HIS A 44 -2.31 7.98 4.86
CA HIS A 44 -1.52 7.40 5.94
C HIS A 44 -1.48 5.88 5.85
N ALA A 45 -0.32 5.31 6.18
CA ALA A 45 -0.12 3.89 6.46
C ALA A 45 0.68 3.75 7.76
N GLU A 46 0.36 2.73 8.56
CA GLU A 46 1.06 2.44 9.82
C GLU A 46 2.06 1.32 9.59
N HIS A 47 3.33 1.69 9.48
CA HIS A 47 4.44 0.76 9.23
C HIS A 47 5.78 1.41 9.58
N SER A 48 6.86 0.64 9.64
CA SER A 48 8.22 1.16 9.64
C SER A 48 8.62 1.67 8.26
N SER A 49 9.61 2.56 8.19
CA SER A 49 10.04 3.16 6.92
C SER A 49 11.57 3.17 6.75
N GLU A 50 12.30 2.54 7.65
CA GLU A 50 13.75 2.47 7.57
C GLU A 50 14.17 1.56 6.41
N PHE A 51 15.25 1.94 5.74
CA PHE A 51 15.90 1.10 4.75
C PHE A 51 17.42 1.06 4.97
N ILE A 52 18.02 -0.01 4.47
CA ILE A 52 19.45 -0.22 4.57
C ILE A 52 20.09 0.16 3.25
N TYR A 53 21.00 1.13 3.32
CA TYR A 53 21.88 1.50 2.23
C TYR A 53 23.26 0.89 2.48
N VAL A 54 23.82 0.27 1.46
CA VAL A 54 25.21 -0.19 1.48
C VAL A 54 26.04 0.83 0.73
N ASN A 55 26.82 1.61 1.46
CA ASN A 55 27.67 2.64 0.87
C ASN A 55 28.70 1.99 -0.07
N PRO A 56 28.72 2.34 -1.36
CA PRO A 56 29.58 1.67 -2.33
C PRO A 56 31.09 1.93 -2.09
N GLU A 57 31.44 3.04 -1.46
CA GLU A 57 32.85 3.40 -1.21
C GLU A 57 33.40 2.73 0.05
N THR A 58 32.59 2.68 1.11
CA THR A 58 33.02 2.20 2.42
C THR A 58 32.59 0.76 2.71
N THR A 59 31.67 0.21 1.91
CA THR A 59 31.00 -1.08 2.11
C THR A 59 30.23 -1.20 3.44
N LYS A 60 30.05 -0.09 4.15
CA LYS A 60 29.32 -0.04 5.41
C LYS A 60 27.82 -0.04 5.16
N ARG A 61 27.10 -0.72 6.05
CA ARG A 61 25.65 -0.67 6.12
C ARG A 61 25.25 0.57 6.92
N GLU A 62 24.38 1.38 6.32
CA GLU A 62 23.83 2.58 6.91
C GLU A 62 22.31 2.43 6.97
N VAL A 63 21.71 2.83 8.08
CA VAL A 63 20.24 2.81 8.24
C VAL A 63 19.72 4.22 8.02
N HIS A 64 18.84 4.36 7.05
CA HIS A 64 18.21 5.63 6.71
C HIS A 64 16.70 5.57 6.92
N VAL A 65 16.11 6.71 7.27
CA VAL A 65 14.64 6.86 7.35
C VAL A 65 14.10 7.18 5.96
N GLY A 66 13.13 6.39 5.50
CA GLY A 66 12.49 6.54 4.20
C GLY A 66 11.26 7.45 4.19
N GLY A 67 11.17 8.39 5.14
CA GLY A 67 9.98 9.20 5.32
C GLY A 67 8.84 8.44 5.98
N GLU A 68 7.64 8.98 5.91
CA GLU A 68 6.47 8.33 6.51
C GLU A 68 5.86 7.28 5.58
N PRO A 69 5.45 6.11 6.10
CA PRO A 69 4.74 5.11 5.31
C PRO A 69 3.43 5.64 4.74
N VAL A 70 3.10 5.20 3.54
CA VAL A 70 1.91 5.67 2.81
C VAL A 70 1.22 4.55 2.05
N GLY A 71 -0.10 4.66 1.94
CA GLY A 71 -0.91 4.00 0.93
C GLY A 71 -1.31 4.97 -0.18
N PHE A 72 -1.91 4.44 -1.24
CA PHE A 72 -2.31 5.22 -2.40
C PHE A 72 -3.77 4.96 -2.76
N ILE A 73 -4.52 6.04 -2.91
CA ILE A 73 -5.83 6.03 -3.55
C ILE A 73 -5.62 6.43 -5.01
N ILE A 74 -5.97 5.55 -5.92
CA ILE A 74 -5.83 5.76 -7.37
C ILE A 74 -7.23 5.81 -7.95
N LYS A 75 -7.63 6.98 -8.45
CA LYS A 75 -8.90 7.17 -9.14
C LYS A 75 -8.64 7.24 -10.64
N LEU A 76 -9.25 6.32 -11.38
CA LEU A 76 -9.14 6.22 -12.83
C LEU A 76 -10.14 7.15 -13.52
N GLU A 77 -9.96 7.36 -14.82
CA GLU A 77 -10.78 8.22 -15.68
C GLU A 77 -12.26 7.85 -15.72
N ASN A 78 -12.58 6.57 -15.55
CA ASN A 78 -13.95 6.05 -15.49
C ASN A 78 -14.57 6.14 -14.08
N GLY A 79 -13.86 6.74 -13.12
CA GLY A 79 -14.28 6.86 -11.72
C GLY A 79 -13.95 5.64 -10.84
N PHE A 80 -13.46 4.54 -11.42
CA PHE A 80 -13.04 3.37 -10.65
C PHE A 80 -11.91 3.73 -9.68
N THR A 81 -12.08 3.39 -8.42
CA THR A 81 -11.16 3.79 -7.35
C THR A 81 -10.47 2.57 -6.75
N ILE A 82 -9.14 2.60 -6.74
CA ILE A 82 -8.28 1.56 -6.15
C ILE A 82 -7.66 2.12 -4.88
N TYR A 83 -7.69 1.36 -3.79
CA TYR A 83 -6.87 1.61 -2.61
C TYR A 83 -5.76 0.58 -2.54
N HIS A 84 -4.54 1.00 -2.85
CA HIS A 84 -3.34 0.21 -2.59
C HIS A 84 -2.84 0.56 -1.21
N MET A 85 -2.97 -0.36 -0.26
CA MET A 85 -2.67 -0.07 1.14
C MET A 85 -1.17 0.06 1.43
N GLY A 86 -0.32 -0.53 0.59
CA GLY A 86 1.11 -0.69 0.89
C GLY A 86 1.33 -1.74 1.98
N ASP A 87 2.48 -1.68 2.63
CA ASP A 87 2.78 -2.45 3.82
C ASP A 87 2.20 -1.72 5.03
N ILE A 88 1.32 -2.38 5.77
CA ILE A 88 0.49 -1.70 6.76
C ILE A 88 0.01 -2.66 7.86
N GLY A 89 0.02 -2.18 9.11
CA GLY A 89 -0.70 -2.76 10.23
C GLY A 89 -2.15 -2.28 10.29
N LEU A 90 -2.93 -2.84 11.20
CA LEU A 90 -4.28 -2.36 11.50
C LEU A 90 -4.19 -1.06 12.32
N PHE A 91 -4.85 0.00 11.89
CA PHE A 91 -4.82 1.30 12.57
C PHE A 91 -6.12 2.10 12.41
N GLY A 92 -6.28 3.12 13.26
CA GLY A 92 -7.54 3.83 13.42
C GLY A 92 -8.02 4.62 12.20
N ASP A 93 -7.10 5.26 11.45
CA ASP A 93 -7.48 6.14 10.34
C ASP A 93 -8.13 5.41 9.16
N LEU A 94 -8.07 4.07 9.12
CA LEU A 94 -8.84 3.27 8.16
C LEU A 94 -10.35 3.56 8.25
N THR A 95 -10.83 3.98 9.43
CA THR A 95 -12.23 4.42 9.64
C THR A 95 -12.58 5.71 8.89
N LEU A 96 -11.59 6.53 8.57
CA LEU A 96 -11.74 7.75 7.79
C LEU A 96 -11.49 7.51 6.30
N ILE A 97 -10.46 6.72 5.98
CA ILE A 97 -10.04 6.45 4.60
C ILE A 97 -11.13 5.69 3.84
N GLY A 98 -11.69 4.62 4.43
CA GLY A 98 -12.72 3.82 3.82
C GLY A 98 -13.94 4.63 3.37
N PRO A 99 -14.67 5.30 4.27
CA PRO A 99 -15.83 6.11 3.92
C PRO A 99 -15.53 7.33 3.03
N ARG A 100 -14.33 7.91 3.18
CA ARG A 100 -13.93 9.10 2.40
C ARG A 100 -13.69 8.77 0.93
N TYR A 101 -13.03 7.66 0.65
CA TYR A 101 -12.61 7.32 -0.72
C TYR A 101 -13.44 6.23 -1.38
N ARG A 102 -14.14 5.39 -0.61
CA ARG A 102 -15.04 4.32 -1.08
C ARG A 102 -14.44 3.50 -2.22
N PRO A 103 -13.32 2.80 -2.00
CA PRO A 103 -12.63 2.09 -3.06
C PRO A 103 -13.50 0.98 -3.66
N ASP A 104 -13.45 0.86 -4.98
CA ASP A 104 -14.03 -0.28 -5.70
C ASP A 104 -13.16 -1.52 -5.51
N LEU A 105 -11.83 -1.33 -5.54
CA LEU A 105 -10.83 -2.37 -5.35
C LEU A 105 -9.90 -2.01 -4.20
N LEU A 106 -9.71 -2.96 -3.28
CA LEU A 106 -8.76 -2.88 -2.19
C LEU A 106 -7.62 -3.87 -2.44
N LEU A 107 -6.37 -3.38 -2.56
CA LEU A 107 -5.17 -4.20 -2.55
C LEU A 107 -4.67 -4.25 -1.09
N ILE A 108 -4.84 -5.40 -0.43
CA ILE A 108 -4.66 -5.53 1.02
C ILE A 108 -3.59 -6.57 1.38
N PRO A 109 -2.58 -6.20 2.19
CA PRO A 109 -1.61 -7.14 2.68
C PRO A 109 -2.23 -8.05 3.75
N ILE A 110 -1.90 -9.36 3.67
CA ILE A 110 -2.45 -10.38 4.57
C ILE A 110 -1.40 -11.30 5.19
N GLY A 111 -0.10 -11.04 4.94
CA GLY A 111 0.98 -11.97 5.30
C GLY A 111 1.22 -12.14 6.80
N GLY A 112 0.81 -11.20 7.62
CA GLY A 112 1.17 -11.16 9.05
C GLY A 112 2.63 -10.78 9.29
N HIS A 113 3.10 -10.88 10.51
CA HIS A 113 4.44 -10.55 10.98
C HIS A 113 4.85 -9.09 10.80
N PHE A 114 4.99 -8.61 9.57
CA PHE A 114 5.32 -7.21 9.24
C PHE A 114 4.09 -6.38 8.88
N VAL A 115 3.01 -7.03 8.47
CA VAL A 115 1.77 -6.41 8.01
C VAL A 115 0.57 -7.07 8.70
N MET A 116 -0.64 -6.64 8.40
CA MET A 116 -1.84 -7.29 8.93
C MET A 116 -1.82 -8.79 8.69
N ASN A 117 -2.25 -9.56 9.69
CA ASN A 117 -2.58 -10.97 9.51
C ASN A 117 -3.96 -11.13 8.84
N PRO A 118 -4.33 -12.33 8.38
CA PRO A 118 -5.61 -12.56 7.69
C PRO A 118 -6.85 -12.10 8.46
N SER A 119 -6.87 -12.23 9.79
CA SER A 119 -8.00 -11.82 10.63
C SER A 119 -8.11 -10.30 10.74
N GLU A 120 -6.99 -9.60 10.94
CA GLU A 120 -6.94 -8.12 10.97
C GLU A 120 -7.31 -7.53 9.61
N ALA A 121 -6.79 -8.12 8.52
CA ALA A 121 -7.14 -7.73 7.17
C ALA A 121 -8.63 -7.93 6.87
N ALA A 122 -9.22 -9.04 7.32
CA ALA A 122 -10.66 -9.29 7.19
C ALA A 122 -11.49 -8.26 7.97
N TYR A 123 -11.07 -7.93 9.19
CA TYR A 123 -11.70 -6.87 9.98
C TYR A 123 -11.62 -5.50 9.28
N ALA A 124 -10.43 -5.11 8.82
CA ALA A 124 -10.24 -3.86 8.07
C ALA A 124 -11.14 -3.79 6.83
N THR A 125 -11.23 -4.89 6.08
CA THR A 125 -12.07 -4.99 4.89
C THR A 125 -13.54 -4.84 5.22
N LYS A 126 -14.04 -5.62 6.20
CA LYS A 126 -15.47 -5.74 6.49
C LYS A 126 -16.02 -4.57 7.28
N GLU A 127 -15.27 -4.09 8.26
CA GLU A 127 -15.79 -3.11 9.23
C GLU A 127 -15.36 -1.68 8.90
N LEU A 128 -14.14 -1.49 8.36
CA LEU A 128 -13.56 -0.16 8.23
C LEU A 128 -13.63 0.39 6.80
N ILE A 129 -13.25 -0.39 5.79
CA ILE A 129 -13.08 0.11 4.41
C ILE A 129 -14.30 -0.19 3.55
N LYS A 130 -14.85 -1.41 3.62
CA LYS A 130 -16.04 -1.89 2.91
C LYS A 130 -15.96 -1.72 1.38
N PRO A 131 -14.89 -2.21 0.73
CA PRO A 131 -14.74 -2.12 -0.72
C PRO A 131 -15.69 -3.08 -1.44
N LYS A 132 -15.92 -2.88 -2.75
CA LYS A 132 -16.65 -3.86 -3.56
C LYS A 132 -15.84 -5.13 -3.78
N MET A 133 -14.53 -4.99 -3.99
CA MET A 133 -13.59 -6.09 -4.23
C MET A 133 -12.35 -5.94 -3.36
N ALA A 134 -11.79 -7.07 -2.92
CA ALA A 134 -10.52 -7.12 -2.23
C ALA A 134 -9.58 -8.12 -2.90
N TRP A 135 -8.36 -7.69 -3.16
CA TRP A 135 -7.30 -8.51 -3.72
C TRP A 135 -6.19 -8.65 -2.69
N PRO A 136 -6.06 -9.83 -2.07
CA PRO A 136 -5.00 -10.10 -1.10
C PRO A 136 -3.62 -10.02 -1.74
N MET A 137 -2.69 -9.38 -1.06
CA MET A 137 -1.29 -9.26 -1.47
C MET A 137 -0.32 -9.49 -0.31
N HIS A 138 0.97 -9.44 -0.60
CA HIS A 138 2.07 -9.49 0.37
C HIS A 138 1.97 -10.67 1.34
N TYR A 139 1.87 -11.88 0.76
CA TYR A 139 1.87 -13.16 1.47
C TYR A 139 2.76 -14.18 0.74
N ALA A 140 3.28 -15.17 1.45
CA ALA A 140 4.09 -16.27 0.92
C ALA A 140 5.38 -15.89 0.16
N SER A 141 5.73 -14.62 0.06
CA SER A 141 6.97 -14.14 -0.57
C SER A 141 8.19 -14.24 0.37
N ASN A 142 7.95 -14.43 1.66
CA ASN A 142 8.94 -14.59 2.72
C ASN A 142 8.42 -15.63 3.72
N PRO A 143 9.27 -16.51 4.29
CA PRO A 143 8.84 -17.52 5.27
C PRO A 143 8.14 -16.98 6.53
N LEU A 144 8.30 -15.70 6.84
CA LEU A 144 7.63 -15.02 7.95
C LEU A 144 6.21 -14.57 7.61
N LEU A 145 5.88 -14.39 6.33
CA LEU A 145 4.57 -13.96 5.84
C LEU A 145 3.67 -15.18 5.61
N LYS A 146 3.17 -15.73 6.70
CA LYS A 146 2.48 -17.03 6.73
C LYS A 146 0.98 -16.97 6.41
N GLY A 147 0.39 -15.77 6.42
CA GLY A 147 -1.02 -15.58 6.11
C GLY A 147 -1.39 -16.07 4.72
N THR A 148 -2.59 -16.58 4.55
CA THR A 148 -3.07 -17.14 3.28
C THR A 148 -4.40 -16.52 2.85
N PRO A 149 -4.69 -16.46 1.52
CA PRO A 149 -6.00 -16.05 1.03
C PRO A 149 -7.16 -16.89 1.56
N ALA A 150 -6.92 -18.18 1.85
CA ALA A 150 -7.93 -19.06 2.41
C ALA A 150 -8.31 -18.65 3.85
N GLU A 151 -7.32 -18.35 4.70
CA GLU A 151 -7.55 -17.84 6.05
C GLU A 151 -8.23 -16.47 6.03
N TYR A 152 -7.82 -15.57 5.12
CA TYR A 152 -8.46 -14.28 4.94
C TYR A 152 -9.94 -14.42 4.54
N LYS A 153 -10.26 -15.28 3.56
CA LYS A 153 -11.65 -15.56 3.16
C LYS A 153 -12.46 -16.17 4.31
N ALA A 154 -11.87 -17.09 5.06
CA ALA A 154 -12.53 -17.71 6.21
C ALA A 154 -12.84 -16.68 7.31
N ALA A 155 -11.87 -15.79 7.61
CA ALA A 155 -12.05 -14.72 8.60
C ALA A 155 -13.05 -13.65 8.14
N LEU A 156 -13.09 -13.33 6.84
CA LEU A 156 -14.04 -12.38 6.26
C LEU A 156 -15.48 -12.91 6.38
N GLY A 157 -15.68 -14.22 6.25
CA GLY A 157 -16.98 -14.87 6.34
C GLY A 157 -17.99 -14.32 5.32
N GLN A 158 -19.23 -14.16 5.75
CA GLN A 158 -20.25 -13.50 4.92
C GLN A 158 -19.95 -11.99 4.81
N SER A 159 -19.72 -11.52 3.59
CA SER A 159 -19.43 -10.14 3.26
C SER A 159 -19.96 -9.79 1.88
N SER A 160 -20.31 -8.52 1.67
CA SER A 160 -20.61 -7.99 0.32
C SER A 160 -19.35 -7.80 -0.53
N THR A 161 -18.16 -7.84 0.08
CA THR A 161 -16.88 -7.71 -0.62
C THR A 161 -16.52 -8.99 -1.34
N GLN A 162 -16.33 -8.92 -2.65
CA GLN A 162 -15.83 -10.04 -3.46
C GLN A 162 -14.31 -10.18 -3.29
N VAL A 163 -13.84 -11.32 -2.83
CA VAL A 163 -12.39 -11.59 -2.75
C VAL A 163 -11.89 -12.13 -4.09
N ILE A 164 -10.89 -11.45 -4.66
CA ILE A 164 -10.22 -11.88 -5.88
C ILE A 164 -9.15 -12.91 -5.50
N ASP A 165 -9.28 -14.11 -6.05
CA ASP A 165 -8.28 -15.16 -5.91
C ASP A 165 -7.40 -15.15 -7.17
N ALA A 166 -6.18 -14.69 -7.03
CA ALA A 166 -5.24 -14.57 -8.14
C ALA A 166 -3.83 -14.96 -7.70
N LYS A 167 -3.06 -15.48 -8.64
CA LYS A 167 -1.66 -15.84 -8.45
C LYS A 167 -0.77 -14.78 -9.11
N PRO A 168 0.52 -14.69 -8.73
CA PRO A 168 1.47 -13.84 -9.43
C PRO A 168 1.48 -14.14 -10.94
N GLY A 169 1.31 -13.08 -11.75
CA GLY A 169 1.19 -13.17 -13.21
C GLY A 169 -0.25 -13.16 -13.74
N ASP A 170 -1.25 -13.43 -12.92
CA ASP A 170 -2.66 -13.31 -13.33
C ASP A 170 -3.03 -11.85 -13.65
N LYS A 171 -3.93 -11.70 -14.63
CA LYS A 171 -4.46 -10.40 -15.05
C LYS A 171 -5.97 -10.37 -14.83
N LYS A 172 -6.48 -9.23 -14.37
CA LYS A 172 -7.90 -8.99 -14.19
C LYS A 172 -8.28 -7.66 -14.85
N THR A 173 -9.35 -7.66 -15.62
CA THR A 173 -9.95 -6.44 -16.17
C THR A 173 -11.18 -6.07 -15.35
N PHE A 174 -11.38 -4.77 -15.10
CA PHE A 174 -12.48 -4.22 -14.31
C PHE A 174 -13.28 -3.21 -15.12
#